data_a5651741b309205f3d79c660d4b70f30
#
_entry.id   a5651741b309205f3d79c660d4b70f30
#
_cell.length_a   1.000
_cell.length_b   1.000
_cell.length_c   1.000
_cell.angle_alpha   90.00
_cell.angle_beta   90.00
_cell.angle_gamma   90.00
#
_symmetry.space_group_name_H-M   'P 1'
#
loop_
_entity.id
_entity.type
_entity.pdbx_description
1 polymer ?
#
loop_
_entity_poly.entity_id
_entity_poly.type
_entity_poly.pdbx_seq_one_letter_code
_entity_poly.pdbx_strand_id
1 'polypeptide(L)'
;MYQAPRSGLAGGPSHTVPLHARPLRLACVGHAAIDHVFGIEAFAQRPTKTPASSYCLRGGGMAFNAALAAARLGASVRLIGRVGDDLGADFLRAQLQAEGVEPRGLQSVVGASTSVAAVVVDAQGQRQVFNHRGTALARAHALDLRQLAGADAVLVDPRWVAGAETALRWARRQGVLCVLDADVAPQADLQRLVPLADWAVFSESGLACYAPGLGQDEAMRRAVHHGCRVALVTRGEWGSRRTEGDGFADCPAPPVLARDTTAAGDVFHGALALALAGRQTVDAALRYASAAAAFKCARGQGVLGAPTRAELVRWMARLPARFSRGLD
;
A
#
# COMPACT_ATOMS: atom_id res chain seq x y z
N MET A 1 -5.01 -39.96 -53.65
CA MET A 1 -5.39 -38.60 -53.27
C MET A 1 -5.70 -38.65 -51.77
N TYR A 2 -4.79 -38.16 -50.96
CA TYR A 2 -4.93 -38.15 -49.52
C TYR A 2 -5.04 -36.68 -49.05
N GLN A 3 -6.20 -36.27 -48.58
CA GLN A 3 -6.42 -34.92 -48.07
C GLN A 3 -6.00 -34.87 -46.60
N ALA A 4 -5.08 -33.97 -46.26
CA ALA A 4 -4.66 -33.67 -44.91
C ALA A 4 -5.71 -32.80 -44.21
N PRO A 5 -5.93 -32.96 -42.87
CA PRO A 5 -6.85 -32.10 -42.12
C PRO A 5 -6.17 -30.77 -41.78
N ARG A 6 -6.93 -29.68 -41.94
CA ARG A 6 -6.55 -28.32 -41.57
C ARG A 6 -6.47 -28.22 -40.06
N SER A 7 -5.30 -27.89 -39.52
CA SER A 7 -5.09 -27.54 -38.15
C SER A 7 -5.74 -26.19 -37.83
N GLY A 8 -6.83 -26.21 -37.10
CA GLY A 8 -7.38 -25.02 -36.44
C GLY A 8 -6.45 -24.52 -35.36
N LEU A 9 -5.93 -23.31 -35.53
CA LEU A 9 -5.25 -22.58 -34.48
C LEU A 9 -6.29 -22.22 -33.40
N ALA A 10 -6.28 -22.96 -32.30
CA ALA A 10 -7.01 -22.59 -31.13
C ALA A 10 -6.39 -21.29 -30.58
N GLY A 11 -7.14 -20.18 -30.61
CA GLY A 11 -6.78 -18.95 -29.94
C GLY A 11 -6.62 -19.21 -28.46
N GLY A 12 -5.43 -18.92 -27.93
CA GLY A 12 -5.17 -18.97 -26.50
C GLY A 12 -6.09 -17.97 -25.76
N PRO A 13 -6.39 -18.22 -24.49
CA PRO A 13 -7.26 -17.37 -23.70
C PRO A 13 -6.70 -15.94 -23.64
N SER A 14 -7.52 -14.97 -23.99
CA SER A 14 -7.20 -13.54 -23.90
C SER A 14 -7.12 -13.15 -22.42
N HIS A 15 -5.95 -12.74 -21.97
CA HIS A 15 -5.71 -12.26 -20.58
C HIS A 15 -6.30 -10.85 -20.40
N THR A 16 -7.60 -10.74 -20.27
CA THR A 16 -8.29 -9.48 -19.98
C THR A 16 -8.69 -9.45 -18.50
N VAL A 17 -8.02 -8.58 -17.73
CA VAL A 17 -8.56 -8.15 -16.43
C VAL A 17 -9.96 -7.58 -16.69
N PRO A 18 -11.03 -8.03 -15.98
CA PRO A 18 -12.38 -7.54 -16.23
C PRO A 18 -12.43 -6.02 -16.21
N LEU A 19 -12.86 -5.42 -17.32
CA LEU A 19 -13.17 -4.00 -17.39
C LEU A 19 -14.47 -3.79 -16.63
N HIS A 20 -14.39 -3.31 -15.38
CA HIS A 20 -15.57 -2.81 -14.70
C HIS A 20 -16.17 -1.67 -15.53
N ALA A 21 -17.49 -1.59 -15.60
CA ALA A 21 -18.21 -0.53 -16.34
C ALA A 21 -17.84 0.89 -15.85
N ARG A 22 -17.26 1.01 -14.65
CA ARG A 22 -16.68 2.22 -14.07
C ARG A 22 -15.37 1.90 -13.34
N PRO A 23 -14.47 2.88 -13.13
CA PRO A 23 -13.33 2.71 -12.24
C PRO A 23 -13.78 2.34 -10.82
N LEU A 24 -13.10 1.39 -10.19
CA LEU A 24 -13.30 1.05 -8.78
C LEU A 24 -12.92 2.24 -7.90
N ARG A 25 -13.71 2.49 -6.87
CA ARG A 25 -13.52 3.61 -5.94
C ARG A 25 -12.85 3.12 -4.67
N LEU A 26 -11.67 3.66 -4.36
CA LEU A 26 -10.96 3.38 -3.12
C LEU A 26 -10.94 4.62 -2.23
N ALA A 27 -11.26 4.43 -0.95
CA ALA A 27 -11.01 5.41 0.10
C ALA A 27 -9.77 4.97 0.89
N CYS A 28 -8.67 5.73 0.79
CA CYS A 28 -7.48 5.53 1.59
C CYS A 28 -7.54 6.48 2.79
N VAL A 29 -7.47 5.95 4.01
CA VAL A 29 -7.62 6.75 5.24
C VAL A 29 -6.35 6.62 6.08
N GLY A 30 -5.66 7.74 6.33
CA GLY A 30 -4.48 7.70 7.17
C GLY A 30 -3.46 8.81 6.93
N HIS A 31 -2.20 8.42 6.86
CA HIS A 31 -1.05 9.29 6.92
C HIS A 31 -0.65 9.87 5.57
N ALA A 32 -0.48 11.18 5.56
CA ALA A 32 0.20 11.92 4.52
C ALA A 32 1.33 12.74 5.15
N ALA A 33 2.49 12.73 4.54
CA ALA A 33 3.70 13.42 5.02
C ALA A 33 4.51 13.98 3.85
N ILE A 34 5.43 14.87 4.15
CA ILE A 34 6.46 15.31 3.22
C ILE A 34 7.76 14.58 3.53
N ASP A 35 8.33 13.95 2.53
CA ASP A 35 9.63 13.29 2.62
C ASP A 35 10.70 14.16 1.96
N HIS A 36 11.65 14.66 2.77
CA HIS A 36 12.89 15.27 2.34
C HIS A 36 13.92 14.16 2.14
N VAL A 37 14.17 13.78 0.90
CA VAL A 37 15.04 12.65 0.57
C VAL A 37 16.43 13.17 0.19
N PHE A 38 17.44 12.78 0.96
CA PHE A 38 18.84 13.13 0.75
C PHE A 38 19.61 11.87 0.34
N GLY A 39 20.34 11.94 -0.80
CA GLY A 39 21.33 10.95 -1.15
C GLY A 39 22.70 11.38 -0.61
N ILE A 40 23.41 10.46 0.02
CA ILE A 40 24.79 10.67 0.51
C ILE A 40 25.71 9.56 0.02
N GLU A 41 27.02 9.75 0.09
CA GLU A 41 27.98 8.70 -0.27
C GLU A 41 27.97 7.57 0.78
N ALA A 42 28.08 7.94 2.06
CA ALA A 42 28.07 7.00 3.19
C ALA A 42 27.63 7.70 4.48
N PHE A 43 27.07 6.93 5.40
CA PHE A 43 26.80 7.43 6.76
C PHE A 43 28.07 7.70 7.51
N ALA A 44 28.18 8.89 8.12
CA ALA A 44 29.33 9.27 8.91
C ALA A 44 29.39 8.46 10.23
N GLN A 45 30.59 8.02 10.59
CA GLN A 45 30.85 7.30 11.86
C GLN A 45 30.74 8.20 13.11
N ARG A 46 30.89 9.51 12.94
CA ARG A 46 30.85 10.52 14.02
C ARG A 46 30.00 11.71 13.57
N PRO A 47 29.41 12.48 14.49
CA PRO A 47 28.70 13.70 14.16
C PRO A 47 29.59 14.66 13.34
N THR A 48 29.11 15.00 12.14
CA THR A 48 29.79 15.90 11.21
C THR A 48 28.82 16.51 10.22
N LYS A 49 29.32 17.45 9.38
CA LYS A 49 28.58 17.92 8.21
C LYS A 49 28.81 16.94 7.06
N THR A 50 27.76 16.25 6.64
CA THR A 50 27.82 15.33 5.50
C THR A 50 27.18 16.01 4.29
N PRO A 51 27.94 16.28 3.19
CA PRO A 51 27.36 16.79 1.96
C PRO A 51 26.39 15.76 1.35
N ALA A 52 25.22 16.23 0.92
CA ALA A 52 24.31 15.40 0.13
C ALA A 52 24.69 15.50 -1.37
N SER A 53 24.75 14.37 -2.04
CA SER A 53 24.96 14.26 -3.50
C SER A 53 23.68 14.50 -4.29
N SER A 54 22.50 14.33 -3.66
CA SER A 54 21.21 14.59 -4.25
C SER A 54 20.18 14.99 -3.19
N TYR A 55 19.16 15.73 -3.64
CA TYR A 55 17.99 16.07 -2.83
C TYR A 55 16.74 16.06 -3.67
N CYS A 56 15.65 15.53 -3.10
CA CYS A 56 14.32 15.72 -3.66
C CYS A 56 13.26 15.81 -2.56
N LEU A 57 12.18 16.54 -2.86
CA LEU A 57 11.00 16.65 -2.04
C LEU A 57 9.89 15.77 -2.63
N ARG A 58 9.24 14.96 -1.81
CA ARG A 58 8.17 14.06 -2.24
C ARG A 58 7.05 14.04 -1.21
N GLY A 59 5.83 13.76 -1.67
CA GLY A 59 4.80 13.27 -0.77
C GLY A 59 5.09 11.85 -0.35
N GLY A 60 4.76 11.54 0.88
CA GLY A 60 4.95 10.25 1.52
C GLY A 60 3.84 9.96 2.53
N GLY A 61 4.01 8.93 3.30
CA GLY A 61 3.01 8.40 4.24
C GLY A 61 2.26 7.21 3.63
N MET A 62 1.89 6.28 4.49
CA MET A 62 1.37 4.97 4.09
C MET A 62 0.11 5.10 3.23
N ALA A 63 -0.93 5.80 3.74
CA ALA A 63 -2.17 6.01 2.98
C ALA A 63 -1.95 6.87 1.73
N PHE A 64 -1.04 7.86 1.77
CA PHE A 64 -0.70 8.70 0.62
C PHE A 64 -0.09 7.85 -0.50
N ASN A 65 0.91 7.06 -0.19
CA ASN A 65 1.61 6.21 -1.15
C ASN A 65 0.68 5.13 -1.74
N ALA A 66 -0.14 4.49 -0.89
CA ALA A 66 -1.11 3.49 -1.34
C ALA A 66 -2.18 4.12 -2.25
N ALA A 67 -2.61 5.35 -1.96
CA ALA A 67 -3.55 6.10 -2.80
C ALA A 67 -2.97 6.39 -4.19
N LEU A 68 -1.73 6.88 -4.26
CA LEU A 68 -1.05 7.10 -5.54
C LEU A 68 -0.90 5.81 -6.34
N ALA A 69 -0.45 4.74 -5.69
CA ALA A 69 -0.28 3.44 -6.35
C ALA A 69 -1.59 2.92 -6.93
N ALA A 70 -2.68 2.97 -6.15
CA ALA A 70 -4.00 2.54 -6.62
C ALA A 70 -4.54 3.40 -7.77
N ALA A 71 -4.33 4.73 -7.74
CA ALA A 71 -4.73 5.63 -8.82
C ALA A 71 -3.97 5.32 -10.12
N ARG A 72 -2.66 5.12 -10.06
CA ARG A 72 -1.82 4.70 -11.21
C ARG A 72 -2.27 3.36 -11.80
N LEU A 73 -2.80 2.48 -10.96
CA LEU A 73 -3.39 1.19 -11.38
C LEU A 73 -4.83 1.33 -11.91
N GLY A 74 -5.39 2.54 -11.95
CA GLY A 74 -6.67 2.86 -12.60
C GLY A 74 -7.87 2.94 -11.66
N ALA A 75 -7.65 3.00 -10.35
CA ALA A 75 -8.73 3.29 -9.39
C ALA A 75 -9.10 4.77 -9.38
N SER A 76 -10.36 5.08 -9.06
CA SER A 76 -10.77 6.40 -8.59
C SER A 76 -10.52 6.47 -7.09
N VAL A 77 -9.54 7.28 -6.67
CA VAL A 77 -9.07 7.26 -5.29
C VAL A 77 -9.35 8.58 -4.59
N ARG A 78 -9.83 8.49 -3.35
CA ARG A 78 -9.88 9.59 -2.40
C ARG A 78 -8.93 9.32 -1.24
N LEU A 79 -8.02 10.27 -0.98
CA LEU A 79 -7.21 10.22 0.23
C LEU A 79 -7.89 11.05 1.32
N ILE A 80 -8.10 10.43 2.48
CA ILE A 80 -8.73 11.02 3.66
C ILE A 80 -7.68 11.02 4.78
N GLY A 81 -7.29 12.19 5.23
CA GLY A 81 -6.21 12.33 6.20
C GLY A 81 -6.17 13.70 6.85
N ARG A 82 -5.11 13.97 7.58
CA ARG A 82 -4.90 15.22 8.31
C ARG A 82 -3.57 15.82 7.93
N VAL A 83 -3.58 17.12 7.66
CA VAL A 83 -2.40 17.94 7.36
C VAL A 83 -2.47 19.26 8.13
N GLY A 84 -1.38 19.97 8.21
CA GLY A 84 -1.38 21.33 8.73
C GLY A 84 -2.07 22.33 7.80
N ASP A 85 -2.12 23.59 8.20
CA ASP A 85 -2.51 24.73 7.37
C ASP A 85 -1.25 25.44 6.81
N ASP A 86 -0.33 24.65 6.29
CA ASP A 86 1.00 25.05 5.86
C ASP A 86 1.27 24.72 4.37
N LEU A 87 2.37 25.26 3.83
CA LEU A 87 2.81 25.01 2.45
C LEU A 87 3.01 23.51 2.16
N GLY A 88 3.30 22.72 3.19
CA GLY A 88 3.42 21.28 3.06
C GLY A 88 2.11 20.62 2.68
N ALA A 89 1.01 21.07 3.25
CA ALA A 89 -0.32 20.60 2.90
C ALA A 89 -0.67 20.92 1.44
N ASP A 90 -0.31 22.12 0.97
CA ASP A 90 -0.56 22.52 -0.42
C ASP A 90 0.28 21.71 -1.41
N PHE A 91 1.54 21.44 -1.07
CA PHE A 91 2.41 20.56 -1.85
C PHE A 91 1.82 19.15 -1.99
N LEU A 92 1.34 18.55 -0.89
CA LEU A 92 0.72 17.23 -0.91
C LEU A 92 -0.55 17.20 -1.77
N ARG A 93 -1.41 18.21 -1.66
CA ARG A 93 -2.61 18.33 -2.50
C ARG A 93 -2.29 18.45 -3.98
N ALA A 94 -1.31 19.27 -4.33
CA ALA A 94 -0.88 19.43 -5.71
C ALA A 94 -0.35 18.11 -6.29
N GLN A 95 0.44 17.36 -5.52
CA GLN A 95 0.95 16.07 -5.97
C GLN A 95 -0.15 15.01 -6.12
N LEU A 96 -1.12 14.97 -5.21
CA LEU A 96 -2.29 14.08 -5.34
C LEU A 96 -3.09 14.40 -6.61
N GLN A 97 -3.35 15.67 -6.87
CA GLN A 97 -4.08 16.10 -8.07
C GLN A 97 -3.34 15.72 -9.35
N ALA A 98 -2.02 15.90 -9.39
CA ALA A 98 -1.19 15.52 -10.53
C ALA A 98 -1.25 14.02 -10.84
N GLU A 99 -1.47 13.18 -9.82
CA GLU A 99 -1.61 11.72 -9.94
C GLU A 99 -3.09 11.26 -10.00
N GLY A 100 -4.04 12.19 -10.14
CA GLY A 100 -5.46 11.86 -10.28
C GLY A 100 -6.16 11.40 -9.01
N VAL A 101 -5.58 11.67 -7.83
CA VAL A 101 -6.18 11.36 -6.53
C VAL A 101 -6.98 12.56 -6.02
N GLU A 102 -8.21 12.32 -5.52
CA GLU A 102 -9.08 13.35 -4.94
C GLU A 102 -8.51 13.83 -3.59
N PRO A 103 -8.03 15.10 -3.47
CA PRO A 103 -7.36 15.59 -2.27
C PRO A 103 -8.31 16.24 -1.26
N ARG A 104 -9.60 16.41 -1.57
CA ARG A 104 -10.58 17.08 -0.67
C ARG A 104 -10.74 16.37 0.67
N GLY A 105 -10.36 15.10 0.75
CA GLY A 105 -10.34 14.32 1.99
C GLY A 105 -9.20 14.70 2.94
N LEU A 106 -8.17 15.44 2.48
CA LEU A 106 -7.11 15.95 3.35
C LEU A 106 -7.60 17.16 4.15
N GLN A 107 -7.92 16.93 5.42
CA GLN A 107 -8.38 17.96 6.35
C GLN A 107 -7.22 18.84 6.80
N SER A 108 -7.28 20.14 6.52
CA SER A 108 -6.39 21.13 7.15
C SER A 108 -6.79 21.36 8.59
N VAL A 109 -5.80 21.34 9.48
CA VAL A 109 -5.96 21.61 10.91
C VAL A 109 -5.28 22.93 11.23
N VAL A 110 -6.07 23.94 11.58
CA VAL A 110 -5.56 25.29 11.86
C VAL A 110 -4.55 25.28 13.01
N GLY A 111 -3.40 25.92 12.80
CA GLY A 111 -2.30 25.99 13.77
C GLY A 111 -1.58 24.64 13.98
N ALA A 112 -1.81 23.68 13.10
CA ALA A 112 -1.07 22.43 13.07
C ALA A 112 0.04 22.49 12.01
N SER A 113 1.04 21.60 12.12
CA SER A 113 2.04 21.37 11.08
C SER A 113 1.85 20.02 10.40
N THR A 114 2.07 20.00 9.10
CA THR A 114 2.08 18.76 8.31
C THR A 114 3.22 17.85 8.76
N SER A 115 3.00 16.53 8.72
CA SER A 115 4.04 15.53 9.00
C SER A 115 5.18 15.64 8.00
N VAL A 116 6.42 15.51 8.48
CA VAL A 116 7.62 15.53 7.66
C VAL A 116 8.55 14.37 8.01
N ALA A 117 9.32 13.89 7.04
CA ALA A 117 10.41 12.97 7.27
C ALA A 117 11.69 13.44 6.54
N ALA A 118 12.84 13.31 7.19
CA ALA A 118 14.13 13.33 6.53
C ALA A 118 14.54 11.89 6.25
N VAL A 119 14.63 11.53 4.98
CA VAL A 119 15.03 10.21 4.51
C VAL A 119 16.42 10.33 3.93
N VAL A 120 17.42 9.76 4.61
CA VAL A 120 18.81 9.77 4.16
C VAL A 120 19.15 8.41 3.61
N VAL A 121 19.66 8.35 2.38
CA VAL A 121 19.99 7.10 1.67
C VAL A 121 21.45 7.16 1.21
N ASP A 122 22.24 6.16 1.54
CA ASP A 122 23.63 6.06 1.10
C ASP A 122 23.78 5.37 -0.28
N ALA A 123 25.01 5.34 -0.80
CA ALA A 123 25.32 4.73 -2.09
C ALA A 123 25.06 3.21 -2.11
N GLN A 124 24.99 2.54 -0.96
CA GLN A 124 24.66 1.12 -0.81
C GLN A 124 23.16 0.88 -0.68
N GLY A 125 22.34 1.95 -0.68
CA GLY A 125 20.88 1.88 -0.53
C GLY A 125 20.43 1.68 0.94
N GLN A 126 21.34 1.77 1.91
CA GLN A 126 20.96 1.79 3.32
C GLN A 126 20.28 3.12 3.62
N ARG A 127 19.30 3.08 4.52
CA ARG A 127 18.50 4.28 4.82
C ARG A 127 18.34 4.51 6.29
N GLN A 128 18.33 5.79 6.66
CA GLN A 128 17.93 6.27 7.97
C GLN A 128 16.80 7.27 7.79
N VAL A 129 15.76 7.16 8.63
CA VAL A 129 14.58 8.01 8.55
C VAL A 129 14.37 8.70 9.87
N PHE A 130 14.28 10.03 9.83
CA PHE A 130 13.88 10.88 10.95
C PHE A 130 12.50 11.42 10.64
N ASN A 131 11.48 11.01 11.40
CA ASN A 131 10.12 11.46 11.14
C ASN A 131 9.60 12.36 12.29
N HIS A 132 8.91 13.42 11.91
CA HIS A 132 8.12 14.25 12.78
C HIS A 132 6.66 14.19 12.32
N ARG A 133 5.78 13.70 13.18
CA ARG A 133 4.39 13.41 12.80
C ARG A 133 3.49 14.64 12.70
N GLY A 134 4.07 15.82 12.65
CA GLY A 134 3.36 17.09 12.73
C GLY A 134 2.94 17.42 14.16
N THR A 135 2.53 18.68 14.36
CA THR A 135 2.01 19.13 15.63
C THR A 135 0.51 19.32 15.54
N ALA A 136 -0.19 19.15 16.65
CA ALA A 136 -1.62 19.45 16.80
C ALA A 136 -2.60 18.76 15.83
N LEU A 137 -2.15 17.82 15.00
CA LEU A 137 -3.02 17.07 14.09
C LEU A 137 -4.13 16.27 14.82
N ALA A 138 -3.94 15.98 16.11
CA ALA A 138 -4.98 15.36 16.94
C ALA A 138 -6.22 16.26 17.13
N ARG A 139 -6.12 17.57 16.88
CA ARG A 139 -7.26 18.50 16.91
C ARG A 139 -8.18 18.40 15.68
N ALA A 140 -7.82 17.61 14.69
CA ALA A 140 -8.65 17.38 13.51
C ALA A 140 -10.06 16.93 13.93
N HIS A 141 -11.06 17.35 13.15
CA HIS A 141 -12.41 16.84 13.31
C HIS A 141 -12.45 15.33 13.07
N ALA A 142 -13.48 14.67 13.59
CA ALA A 142 -13.74 13.26 13.29
C ALA A 142 -13.86 13.06 11.77
N LEU A 143 -13.55 11.84 11.32
CA LEU A 143 -13.73 11.47 9.92
C LEU A 143 -15.19 11.66 9.50
N ASP A 144 -15.41 12.45 8.46
CA ASP A 144 -16.74 12.61 7.86
C ASP A 144 -17.09 11.37 7.02
N LEU A 145 -18.05 10.59 7.46
CA LEU A 145 -18.47 9.34 6.81
C LEU A 145 -18.96 9.54 5.36
N ARG A 146 -19.41 10.75 5.00
CA ARG A 146 -19.80 11.07 3.61
C ARG A 146 -18.63 10.92 2.64
N GLN A 147 -17.40 11.07 3.12
CA GLN A 147 -16.19 10.89 2.31
C GLN A 147 -15.94 9.42 1.95
N LEU A 148 -16.52 8.47 2.69
CA LEU A 148 -16.43 7.03 2.41
C LEU A 148 -17.54 6.56 1.45
N ALA A 149 -18.58 7.38 1.24
CA ALA A 149 -19.76 6.97 0.47
C ALA A 149 -19.39 6.56 -0.96
N GLY A 150 -19.90 5.42 -1.38
CA GLY A 150 -19.69 4.84 -2.71
C GLY A 150 -18.30 4.20 -2.91
N ALA A 151 -17.49 4.03 -1.85
CA ALA A 151 -16.25 3.26 -1.93
C ALA A 151 -16.55 1.78 -2.17
N ASP A 152 -15.80 1.15 -3.06
CA ASP A 152 -15.80 -0.30 -3.29
C ASP A 152 -14.83 -1.00 -2.32
N ALA A 153 -13.82 -0.28 -1.83
CA ALA A 153 -12.96 -0.71 -0.73
C ALA A 153 -12.45 0.48 0.09
N VAL A 154 -12.13 0.19 1.36
CA VAL A 154 -11.48 1.10 2.30
C VAL A 154 -10.13 0.52 2.67
N LEU A 155 -9.05 1.31 2.51
CA LEU A 155 -7.71 0.99 2.96
C LEU A 155 -7.33 1.97 4.06
N VAL A 156 -6.88 1.47 5.21
CA VAL A 156 -6.49 2.33 6.34
C VAL A 156 -5.09 2.01 6.83
N ASP A 157 -4.43 3.00 7.42
CA ASP A 157 -3.18 2.82 8.19
C ASP A 157 -3.36 3.21 9.67
N PRO A 158 -2.45 2.79 10.59
CA PRO A 158 -2.59 3.02 12.03
C PRO A 158 -2.13 4.42 12.49
N ARG A 159 -1.78 5.33 11.58
CA ARG A 159 -1.25 6.65 11.95
C ARG A 159 -2.33 7.64 12.38
N TRP A 160 -3.57 7.37 12.01
CA TRP A 160 -4.76 8.05 12.51
C TRP A 160 -5.76 7.04 13.05
N VAL A 161 -5.48 6.50 14.24
CA VAL A 161 -6.25 5.39 14.84
C VAL A 161 -7.75 5.67 14.89
N ALA A 162 -8.18 6.86 15.34
CA ALA A 162 -9.60 7.22 15.41
C ALA A 162 -10.27 7.26 14.03
N GLY A 163 -9.59 7.79 13.01
CA GLY A 163 -10.08 7.79 11.63
C GLY A 163 -10.14 6.38 11.05
N ALA A 164 -9.07 5.60 11.24
CA ALA A 164 -9.00 4.21 10.80
C ALA A 164 -10.10 3.35 11.42
N GLU A 165 -10.29 3.44 12.74
CA GLU A 165 -11.36 2.71 13.43
C GLU A 165 -12.75 3.10 12.91
N THR A 166 -13.00 4.39 12.74
CA THR A 166 -14.26 4.90 12.21
C THR A 166 -14.53 4.37 10.80
N ALA A 167 -13.51 4.38 9.94
CA ALA A 167 -13.59 3.89 8.57
C ALA A 167 -13.83 2.37 8.50
N LEU A 168 -13.07 1.58 9.29
CA LEU A 168 -13.23 0.13 9.35
C LEU A 168 -14.63 -0.27 9.86
N ARG A 169 -15.12 0.37 10.92
CA ARG A 169 -16.48 0.13 11.45
C ARG A 169 -17.56 0.50 10.44
N TRP A 170 -17.37 1.60 9.70
CA TRP A 170 -18.29 1.98 8.63
C TRP A 170 -18.28 0.94 7.52
N ALA A 171 -17.10 0.55 7.03
CA ALA A 171 -16.96 -0.43 5.96
C ALA A 171 -17.65 -1.76 6.31
N ARG A 172 -17.42 -2.29 7.52
CA ARG A 172 -18.09 -3.51 7.99
C ARG A 172 -19.61 -3.39 8.01
N ARG A 173 -20.15 -2.26 8.49
CA ARG A 173 -21.61 -2.03 8.50
C ARG A 173 -22.22 -1.93 7.11
N GLN A 174 -21.45 -1.42 6.14
CA GLN A 174 -21.90 -1.28 4.76
C GLN A 174 -21.60 -2.51 3.88
N GLY A 175 -20.92 -3.52 4.40
CA GLY A 175 -20.47 -4.68 3.62
C GLY A 175 -19.40 -4.31 2.58
N VAL A 176 -18.66 -3.22 2.80
CA VAL A 176 -17.56 -2.75 1.96
C VAL A 176 -16.26 -3.41 2.42
N LEU A 177 -15.48 -3.92 1.48
CA LEU A 177 -14.16 -4.50 1.75
C LEU A 177 -13.29 -3.52 2.53
N CYS A 178 -12.65 -3.99 3.61
CA CYS A 178 -11.72 -3.17 4.37
C CYS A 178 -10.37 -3.86 4.58
N VAL A 179 -9.30 -3.13 4.27
CA VAL A 179 -7.90 -3.56 4.38
C VAL A 179 -7.18 -2.64 5.36
N LEU A 180 -6.48 -3.23 6.32
CA LEU A 180 -5.59 -2.51 7.24
C LEU A 180 -4.14 -2.77 6.82
N ASP A 181 -3.42 -1.70 6.51
CA ASP A 181 -1.96 -1.70 6.47
C ASP A 181 -1.44 -1.71 7.92
N ALA A 182 -1.14 -2.90 8.42
CA ALA A 182 -0.74 -3.14 9.80
C ALA A 182 0.79 -3.09 9.96
N ASP A 183 1.41 -2.00 9.51
CA ASP A 183 2.84 -1.75 9.73
C ASP A 183 3.12 -1.31 11.17
N VAL A 184 4.39 -1.07 11.48
CA VAL A 184 4.89 -0.72 12.82
C VAL A 184 4.05 0.39 13.46
N ALA A 185 3.40 0.05 14.57
CA ALA A 185 2.61 0.96 15.39
C ALA A 185 2.59 0.47 16.84
N PRO A 186 2.14 1.29 17.80
CA PRO A 186 1.94 0.83 19.18
C PRO A 186 1.02 -0.41 19.20
N GLN A 187 1.38 -1.39 20.03
CA GLN A 187 0.64 -2.65 20.14
C GLN A 187 -0.85 -2.43 20.41
N ALA A 188 -1.19 -1.51 21.31
CA ALA A 188 -2.58 -1.20 21.66
C ALA A 188 -3.38 -0.69 20.46
N ASP A 189 -2.75 0.10 19.55
CA ASP A 189 -3.39 0.63 18.36
C ASP A 189 -3.66 -0.49 17.37
N LEU A 190 -2.69 -1.39 17.14
CA LEU A 190 -2.87 -2.55 16.26
C LEU A 190 -3.93 -3.51 16.81
N GLN A 191 -3.91 -3.79 18.13
CA GLN A 191 -4.92 -4.64 18.78
C GLN A 191 -6.32 -4.06 18.69
N ARG A 192 -6.46 -2.75 18.60
CA ARG A 192 -7.74 -2.05 18.42
C ARG A 192 -8.24 -2.13 16.97
N LEU A 193 -7.34 -2.06 15.98
CA LEU A 193 -7.71 -1.97 14.57
C LEU A 193 -7.82 -3.34 13.88
N VAL A 194 -6.93 -4.27 14.17
CA VAL A 194 -6.87 -5.59 13.53
C VAL A 194 -8.20 -6.33 13.57
N PRO A 195 -8.94 -6.39 14.70
CA PRO A 195 -10.22 -7.08 14.77
C PRO A 195 -11.31 -6.50 13.86
N LEU A 196 -11.12 -5.28 13.38
CA LEU A 196 -12.10 -4.56 12.56
C LEU A 196 -11.87 -4.71 11.05
N ALA A 197 -10.71 -5.21 10.64
CA ALA A 197 -10.36 -5.37 9.24
C ALA A 197 -10.86 -6.70 8.65
N ASP A 198 -11.23 -6.72 7.37
CA ASP A 198 -11.37 -7.98 6.64
C ASP A 198 -9.97 -8.57 6.39
N TRP A 199 -9.04 -7.72 5.96
CA TRP A 199 -7.65 -8.08 5.73
C TRP A 199 -6.74 -7.24 6.63
N ALA A 200 -6.05 -7.90 7.56
CA ALA A 200 -4.94 -7.30 8.31
C ALA A 200 -3.63 -7.69 7.62
N VAL A 201 -3.02 -6.74 6.95
CA VAL A 201 -1.80 -6.95 6.15
C VAL A 201 -0.62 -6.35 6.90
N PHE A 202 0.20 -7.21 7.47
CA PHE A 202 1.34 -6.85 8.31
C PHE A 202 2.63 -6.78 7.50
N SER A 203 3.55 -5.88 7.90
CA SER A 203 4.97 -6.12 7.74
C SER A 203 5.45 -7.12 8.80
N GLU A 204 6.61 -7.75 8.62
CA GLU A 204 7.18 -8.64 9.67
C GLU A 204 7.36 -7.87 10.99
N SER A 205 7.84 -6.63 10.93
CA SER A 205 7.98 -5.76 12.10
C SER A 205 6.63 -5.34 12.69
N GLY A 206 5.62 -5.08 11.86
CA GLY A 206 4.26 -4.77 12.30
C GLY A 206 3.63 -5.94 13.04
N LEU A 207 3.82 -7.16 12.52
CA LEU A 207 3.32 -8.38 13.17
C LEU A 207 4.01 -8.61 14.53
N ALA A 208 5.32 -8.35 14.61
CA ALA A 208 6.06 -8.42 15.88
C ALA A 208 5.58 -7.36 16.89
N CYS A 209 5.21 -6.16 16.43
CA CYS A 209 4.58 -5.13 17.28
C CYS A 209 3.18 -5.55 17.76
N TYR A 210 2.39 -6.18 16.89
CA TYR A 210 1.04 -6.64 17.24
C TYR A 210 1.04 -7.75 18.28
N ALA A 211 1.95 -8.72 18.15
CA ALA A 211 2.02 -9.90 19.01
C ALA A 211 3.46 -10.20 19.44
N PRO A 212 4.04 -9.38 20.34
CA PRO A 212 5.42 -9.56 20.78
C PRO A 212 5.64 -10.94 21.39
N GLY A 213 6.76 -11.56 21.06
CA GLY A 213 7.17 -12.86 21.59
C GLY A 213 6.52 -14.08 20.94
N LEU A 214 5.55 -13.88 20.04
CA LEU A 214 4.96 -14.99 19.28
C LEU A 214 5.72 -15.23 17.97
N GLY A 215 5.75 -16.50 17.53
CA GLY A 215 6.17 -16.86 16.18
C GLY A 215 5.18 -16.32 15.12
N GLN A 216 5.67 -16.15 13.87
CA GLN A 216 4.89 -15.56 12.79
C GLN A 216 3.50 -16.22 12.63
N ASP A 217 3.47 -17.55 12.51
CA ASP A 217 2.22 -18.30 12.27
C ASP A 217 1.24 -18.18 13.45
N GLU A 218 1.75 -18.19 14.68
CA GLU A 218 0.94 -18.03 15.89
C GLU A 218 0.36 -16.62 15.98
N ALA A 219 1.17 -15.57 15.70
CA ALA A 219 0.72 -14.19 15.67
C ALA A 219 -0.38 -13.96 14.60
N MET A 220 -0.26 -14.59 13.43
CA MET A 220 -1.27 -14.53 12.38
C MET A 220 -2.57 -15.25 12.79
N ARG A 221 -2.50 -16.44 13.39
CA ARG A 221 -3.68 -17.12 13.94
C ARG A 221 -4.35 -16.28 15.02
N ARG A 222 -3.57 -15.66 15.90
CA ARG A 222 -4.09 -14.73 16.91
C ARG A 222 -4.85 -13.56 16.27
N ALA A 223 -4.37 -12.98 15.17
CA ALA A 223 -5.06 -11.90 14.48
C ALA A 223 -6.44 -12.34 13.96
N VAL A 224 -6.53 -13.54 13.37
CA VAL A 224 -7.81 -14.11 12.92
C VAL A 224 -8.72 -14.40 14.12
N HIS A 225 -8.20 -15.01 15.17
CA HIS A 225 -8.97 -15.28 16.40
C HIS A 225 -9.51 -13.99 17.04
N HIS A 226 -8.77 -12.88 16.94
CA HIS A 226 -9.22 -11.57 17.41
C HIS A 226 -10.26 -10.91 16.51
N GLY A 227 -10.51 -11.41 15.28
CA GLY A 227 -11.65 -10.99 14.47
C GLY A 227 -11.38 -10.48 13.07
N CYS A 228 -10.13 -10.40 12.58
CA CYS A 228 -9.92 -10.18 11.15
C CYS A 228 -10.24 -11.47 10.38
N ARG A 229 -10.65 -11.34 9.11
CA ARG A 229 -10.96 -12.51 8.28
C ARG A 229 -9.71 -13.20 7.75
N VAL A 230 -8.73 -12.39 7.33
CA VAL A 230 -7.46 -12.86 6.80
C VAL A 230 -6.34 -12.05 7.44
N ALA A 231 -5.37 -12.75 8.02
CA ALA A 231 -4.08 -12.17 8.38
C ALA A 231 -3.09 -12.49 7.26
N LEU A 232 -2.37 -11.47 6.80
CA LEU A 232 -1.31 -11.60 5.81
C LEU A 232 -0.05 -10.92 6.31
N VAL A 233 1.12 -11.50 6.04
CA VAL A 233 2.41 -10.87 6.29
C VAL A 233 3.20 -10.76 4.99
N THR A 234 3.73 -9.57 4.70
CA THR A 234 4.67 -9.33 3.60
C THR A 234 6.08 -9.60 4.08
N ARG A 235 6.89 -10.32 3.26
CA ARG A 235 8.22 -10.82 3.61
C ARG A 235 9.27 -10.41 2.56
N GLY A 236 9.15 -9.19 2.05
CA GLY A 236 10.06 -8.63 1.06
C GLY A 236 10.20 -9.51 -0.19
N GLU A 237 11.42 -9.93 -0.49
CA GLU A 237 11.74 -10.78 -1.65
C GLU A 237 11.12 -12.20 -1.57
N TRP A 238 10.77 -12.65 -0.38
CA TRP A 238 10.11 -13.93 -0.15
C TRP A 238 8.60 -13.88 -0.47
N GLY A 239 8.06 -12.68 -0.77
CA GLY A 239 6.65 -12.49 -1.11
C GLY A 239 5.77 -12.31 0.12
N SER A 240 4.68 -13.06 0.21
CA SER A 240 3.72 -12.94 1.31
C SER A 240 3.19 -14.27 1.76
N ARG A 241 2.73 -14.33 3.02
CA ARG A 241 2.08 -15.48 3.64
C ARG A 241 0.75 -15.05 4.21
N ARG A 242 -0.31 -15.80 3.94
CA ARG A 242 -1.64 -15.55 4.49
C ARG A 242 -2.19 -16.74 5.26
N THR A 243 -3.14 -16.49 6.15
CA THR A 243 -3.98 -17.52 6.73
C THR A 243 -4.98 -18.05 5.66
N GLU A 244 -5.19 -19.35 5.63
CA GLU A 244 -6.14 -20.02 4.73
C GLU A 244 -6.74 -21.24 5.43
N GLY A 245 -8.03 -21.16 5.79
CA GLY A 245 -8.65 -22.15 6.67
C GLY A 245 -7.84 -22.31 7.97
N ASP A 246 -7.52 -23.53 8.35
CA ASP A 246 -6.69 -23.83 9.53
C ASP A 246 -5.17 -23.74 9.25
N GLY A 247 -4.79 -23.49 8.00
CA GLY A 247 -3.40 -23.44 7.55
C GLY A 247 -2.96 -22.07 7.04
N PHE A 248 -1.97 -22.13 6.16
CA PHE A 248 -1.35 -20.95 5.53
C PHE A 248 -1.11 -21.23 4.05
N ALA A 249 -1.14 -20.16 3.26
CA ALA A 249 -0.72 -20.19 1.88
C ALA A 249 0.33 -19.09 1.60
N ASP A 250 1.36 -19.45 0.85
CA ASP A 250 2.43 -18.57 0.44
C ASP A 250 2.22 -18.06 -0.99
N CYS A 251 2.53 -16.79 -1.23
CA CYS A 251 2.56 -16.19 -2.55
C CYS A 251 3.97 -15.61 -2.78
N PRO A 252 4.81 -16.22 -3.63
CA PRO A 252 6.16 -15.73 -3.88
C PRO A 252 6.16 -14.40 -4.62
N ALA A 253 7.14 -13.54 -4.34
CA ALA A 253 7.36 -12.32 -5.09
C ALA A 253 8.10 -12.62 -6.41
N PRO A 254 7.82 -11.88 -7.51
CA PRO A 254 8.64 -11.93 -8.70
C PRO A 254 10.07 -11.46 -8.38
N PRO A 255 11.11 -12.20 -8.81
CA PRO A 255 12.50 -11.81 -8.56
C PRO A 255 12.86 -10.58 -9.39
N VAL A 256 13.42 -9.57 -8.74
CA VAL A 256 13.89 -8.33 -9.37
C VAL A 256 15.19 -7.84 -8.73
N LEU A 257 15.99 -7.11 -9.50
CA LEU A 257 17.07 -6.31 -8.93
C LEU A 257 16.45 -5.02 -8.36
N ALA A 258 16.32 -4.96 -7.04
CA ALA A 258 15.74 -3.81 -6.37
C ALA A 258 16.71 -2.61 -6.41
N ARG A 259 16.22 -1.48 -6.91
CA ARG A 259 16.91 -0.18 -6.91
C ARG A 259 16.48 0.71 -5.73
N ASP A 260 15.22 0.56 -5.32
CA ASP A 260 14.64 1.34 -4.23
C ASP A 260 13.41 0.60 -3.69
N THR A 261 13.43 0.22 -2.42
CA THR A 261 12.33 -0.50 -1.75
C THR A 261 11.40 0.44 -0.99
N THR A 262 11.62 1.77 -1.02
CA THR A 262 10.74 2.74 -0.34
C THR A 262 9.32 2.65 -0.91
N ALA A 263 8.32 2.66 -0.06
CA ALA A 263 6.90 2.53 -0.43
C ALA A 263 6.49 1.21 -1.12
N ALA A 264 7.33 0.16 -1.12
CA ALA A 264 6.96 -1.12 -1.72
C ALA A 264 5.76 -1.77 -1.03
N GLY A 265 5.71 -1.70 0.31
CA GLY A 265 4.55 -2.14 1.11
C GLY A 265 3.29 -1.37 0.75
N ASP A 266 3.38 -0.03 0.69
CA ASP A 266 2.23 0.83 0.38
C ASP A 266 1.67 0.53 -1.03
N VAL A 267 2.56 0.31 -2.02
CA VAL A 267 2.18 -0.12 -3.38
C VAL A 267 1.50 -1.48 -3.36
N PHE A 268 2.02 -2.43 -2.58
CA PHE A 268 1.39 -3.74 -2.38
C PHE A 268 -0.03 -3.58 -1.79
N HIS A 269 -0.20 -2.78 -0.74
CA HIS A 269 -1.50 -2.56 -0.09
C HIS A 269 -2.52 -1.92 -1.03
N GLY A 270 -2.13 -0.86 -1.75
CA GLY A 270 -3.00 -0.20 -2.73
C GLY A 270 -3.43 -1.13 -3.86
N ALA A 271 -2.48 -1.92 -4.41
CA ALA A 271 -2.76 -2.90 -5.46
C ALA A 271 -3.64 -4.05 -4.96
N LEU A 272 -3.39 -4.56 -3.75
CA LEU A 272 -4.18 -5.63 -3.13
C LEU A 272 -5.63 -5.19 -2.90
N ALA A 273 -5.83 -4.02 -2.28
CA ALA A 273 -7.16 -3.48 -2.04
C ALA A 273 -7.95 -3.30 -3.34
N LEU A 274 -7.29 -2.81 -4.40
CA LEU A 274 -7.89 -2.65 -5.73
C LEU A 274 -8.28 -4.00 -6.34
N ALA A 275 -7.39 -4.99 -6.31
CA ALA A 275 -7.63 -6.30 -6.91
C ALA A 275 -8.75 -7.07 -6.18
N LEU A 276 -8.78 -7.03 -4.85
CA LEU A 276 -9.83 -7.63 -4.04
C LEU A 276 -11.19 -6.93 -4.25
N ALA A 277 -11.22 -5.59 -4.33
CA ALA A 277 -12.42 -4.82 -4.67
C ALA A 277 -12.95 -5.20 -6.07
N GLY A 278 -12.03 -5.51 -6.99
CA GLY A 278 -12.33 -6.03 -8.33
C GLY A 278 -12.80 -7.47 -8.34
N ARG A 279 -12.99 -8.10 -7.19
CA ARG A 279 -13.45 -9.50 -7.03
C ARG A 279 -12.53 -10.52 -7.70
N GLN A 280 -11.25 -10.21 -7.83
CA GLN A 280 -10.27 -11.21 -8.25
C GLN A 280 -10.17 -12.32 -7.19
N THR A 281 -9.76 -13.51 -7.62
CA THR A 281 -9.42 -14.57 -6.66
C THR A 281 -8.29 -14.10 -5.75
N VAL A 282 -8.24 -14.59 -4.52
CA VAL A 282 -7.22 -14.20 -3.54
C VAL A 282 -5.81 -14.36 -4.11
N ASP A 283 -5.55 -15.47 -4.78
CA ASP A 283 -4.24 -15.73 -5.37
C ASP A 283 -3.90 -14.79 -6.53
N ALA A 284 -4.88 -14.43 -7.36
CA ALA A 284 -4.68 -13.44 -8.41
C ALA A 284 -4.39 -12.06 -7.83
N ALA A 285 -5.15 -11.64 -6.80
CA ALA A 285 -4.95 -10.36 -6.11
C ALA A 285 -3.58 -10.25 -5.46
N LEU A 286 -3.10 -11.34 -4.82
CA LEU A 286 -1.77 -11.38 -4.21
C LEU A 286 -0.66 -11.32 -5.25
N ARG A 287 -0.78 -12.08 -6.37
CA ARG A 287 0.18 -11.99 -7.47
C ARG A 287 0.22 -10.60 -8.09
N TYR A 288 -0.94 -9.98 -8.30
CA TYR A 288 -1.04 -8.63 -8.82
C TYR A 288 -0.36 -7.61 -7.89
N ALA A 289 -0.62 -7.68 -6.59
CA ALA A 289 -0.01 -6.81 -5.59
C ALA A 289 1.50 -7.01 -5.48
N SER A 290 1.96 -8.27 -5.44
CA SER A 290 3.39 -8.61 -5.42
C SER A 290 4.10 -8.13 -6.69
N ALA A 291 3.47 -8.27 -7.85
CA ALA A 291 4.02 -7.78 -9.10
C ALA A 291 4.11 -6.25 -9.14
N ALA A 292 3.10 -5.52 -8.65
CA ALA A 292 3.14 -4.06 -8.58
C ALA A 292 4.28 -3.56 -7.68
N ALA A 293 4.45 -4.17 -6.50
CA ALA A 293 5.53 -3.85 -5.58
C ALA A 293 6.91 -4.18 -6.15
N ALA A 294 7.08 -5.35 -6.76
CA ALA A 294 8.34 -5.75 -7.39
C ALA A 294 8.71 -4.83 -8.57
N PHE A 295 7.74 -4.49 -9.44
CA PHE A 295 7.94 -3.55 -10.53
C PHE A 295 8.44 -2.19 -10.01
N LYS A 296 7.80 -1.66 -8.98
CA LYS A 296 8.20 -0.41 -8.32
C LYS A 296 9.62 -0.51 -7.76
N CYS A 297 9.97 -1.60 -7.08
CA CYS A 297 11.31 -1.80 -6.54
C CYS A 297 12.38 -1.79 -7.64
N ALA A 298 12.12 -2.42 -8.78
CA ALA A 298 13.02 -2.45 -9.91
C ALA A 298 13.19 -1.08 -10.60
N ARG A 299 12.10 -0.28 -10.67
CA ARG A 299 12.12 1.07 -11.25
C ARG A 299 12.79 2.09 -10.33
N GLY A 300 12.56 2.03 -9.03
CA GLY A 300 12.97 3.04 -8.06
C GLY A 300 12.00 4.21 -8.00
N GLN A 301 12.47 5.39 -7.59
CA GLN A 301 11.74 6.68 -7.54
C GLN A 301 10.63 6.78 -6.47
N GLY A 302 10.76 6.06 -5.34
CA GLY A 302 9.73 6.05 -4.30
C GLY A 302 8.40 5.55 -4.86
N VAL A 303 7.27 6.07 -4.39
CA VAL A 303 5.95 5.69 -4.87
C VAL A 303 5.69 6.08 -6.33
N LEU A 304 6.35 7.10 -6.85
CA LEU A 304 6.24 7.51 -8.26
C LEU A 304 6.78 6.44 -9.24
N GLY A 305 7.57 5.49 -8.74
CA GLY A 305 7.95 4.30 -9.48
C GLY A 305 6.85 3.23 -9.60
N ALA A 306 5.73 3.38 -8.91
CA ALA A 306 4.61 2.44 -9.05
C ALA A 306 4.14 2.37 -10.51
N PRO A 307 3.79 1.18 -11.02
CA PRO A 307 3.37 1.03 -12.41
C PRO A 307 1.99 1.65 -12.65
N THR A 308 1.76 2.09 -13.87
CA THR A 308 0.41 2.20 -14.40
C THR A 308 -0.17 0.81 -14.66
N ARG A 309 -1.50 0.70 -14.74
CA ARG A 309 -2.17 -0.58 -15.05
C ARG A 309 -1.61 -1.21 -16.34
N ALA A 310 -1.44 -0.41 -17.39
CA ALA A 310 -0.94 -0.90 -18.68
C ALA A 310 0.51 -1.39 -18.59
N GLU A 311 1.36 -0.71 -17.83
CA GLU A 311 2.74 -1.15 -17.59
C GLU A 311 2.78 -2.46 -16.81
N LEU A 312 1.97 -2.57 -15.75
CA LEU A 312 1.94 -3.76 -14.91
C LEU A 312 1.46 -4.98 -15.71
N VAL A 313 0.37 -4.86 -16.47
CA VAL A 313 -0.14 -5.95 -17.31
C VAL A 313 0.91 -6.41 -18.32
N ARG A 314 1.56 -5.47 -19.04
CA ARG A 314 2.62 -5.82 -19.98
C ARG A 314 3.82 -6.49 -19.31
N TRP A 315 4.16 -6.06 -18.10
CA TRP A 315 5.27 -6.63 -17.37
C TRP A 315 4.95 -8.03 -16.85
N MET A 316 3.76 -8.22 -16.28
CA MET A 316 3.29 -9.52 -15.79
C MET A 316 3.20 -10.57 -16.89
N ALA A 317 2.81 -10.18 -18.11
CA ALA A 317 2.77 -11.08 -19.26
C ALA A 317 4.15 -11.66 -19.66
N ARG A 318 5.24 -11.03 -19.19
CA ARG A 318 6.63 -11.49 -19.43
C ARG A 318 7.19 -12.32 -18.28
N LEU A 319 6.49 -12.38 -17.16
CA LEU A 319 6.91 -13.17 -16.00
C LEU A 319 6.65 -14.68 -16.25
N PRO A 320 7.45 -15.56 -15.62
CA PRO A 320 7.14 -16.99 -15.59
C PRO A 320 5.71 -17.24 -15.10
N ALA A 321 5.06 -18.29 -15.63
CA ALA A 321 3.64 -18.60 -15.39
C ALA A 321 3.23 -18.63 -13.90
N ARG A 322 4.14 -19.06 -13.00
CA ARG A 322 3.90 -19.07 -11.55
C ARG A 322 3.61 -17.68 -10.95
N PHE A 323 4.01 -16.57 -11.63
CA PHE A 323 3.78 -15.20 -11.20
C PHE A 323 2.67 -14.50 -12.00
N SER A 324 2.26 -15.03 -13.16
CA SER A 324 1.34 -14.37 -14.10
C SER A 324 -0.03 -15.07 -14.22
N ARG A 325 -0.22 -16.32 -13.79
CA ARG A 325 -1.50 -17.04 -13.90
C ARG A 325 -2.54 -16.43 -12.96
N GLY A 326 -3.77 -16.20 -13.47
CA GLY A 326 -4.95 -15.78 -12.70
C GLY A 326 -5.37 -14.34 -12.88
N LEU A 327 -5.03 -13.73 -14.02
CA LEU A 327 -5.57 -12.43 -14.46
C LEU A 327 -6.74 -12.60 -15.45
N ASP A 328 -7.35 -13.80 -15.48
CA ASP A 328 -8.51 -14.13 -16.33
C ASP A 328 -9.80 -13.56 -15.74
#